data_612c574c2d24e511dedc6772609ac5fc
#
_entry.id   612c574c2d24e511dedc6772609ac5fc
#
_cell.length_a   1.000
_cell.length_b   1.000
_cell.length_c   1.000
_cell.angle_alpha   90.00
_cell.angle_beta   90.00
_cell.angle_gamma   90.00
#
_symmetry.space_group_name_H-M   'P 1'
#
loop_
_entity.id
_entity.type
_entity.pdbx_description
1 polymer ?
#
loop_
_entity_poly.entity_id
_entity_poly.type
_entity_poly.pdbx_seq_one_letter_code
_entity_poly.pdbx_strand_id
1 'polypeptide(L)'
;MNKNNISRKQLKYFARMAAESYVNDPVHSYVTKNEALRKKFVYHFMIERLATSAREDIIYIDEENRGICVWREAHNEYDVIDFLMYPNWVFLWLYLPKTVKTLMAYSHLDVKVFPENTYIISPVFVSPEHQGKGIATKLIKQGIKDLTAKGYKLGLEAQNPDNVKFYEKLGFKVIKHDHWKKENIDNYYMMYEEDEEND
;
A
#
# COMPACT_ATOMS: atom_id res chain seq x y z
N MET A 1 -10.31 -11.49 -15.85
CA MET A 1 -10.29 -10.51 -14.74
C MET A 1 -10.94 -11.18 -13.54
N ASN A 2 -10.15 -11.65 -12.58
CA ASN A 2 -10.71 -12.11 -11.31
C ASN A 2 -11.13 -10.87 -10.52
N LYS A 3 -12.43 -10.56 -10.51
CA LYS A 3 -12.99 -9.63 -9.53
C LYS A 3 -12.87 -10.31 -8.17
N ASN A 4 -11.92 -9.86 -7.36
CA ASN A 4 -11.75 -10.34 -6.00
C ASN A 4 -13.00 -9.98 -5.20
N ASN A 5 -13.85 -10.95 -4.97
CA ASN A 5 -15.12 -10.76 -4.26
C ASN A 5 -14.82 -10.73 -2.75
N ILE A 6 -14.21 -9.61 -2.28
CA ILE A 6 -13.91 -9.42 -0.86
C ILE A 6 -15.19 -9.03 -0.14
N SER A 7 -15.65 -9.87 0.76
CA SER A 7 -16.85 -9.62 1.56
C SER A 7 -16.63 -8.44 2.53
N ARG A 8 -17.71 -7.77 2.95
CA ARG A 8 -17.64 -6.71 3.98
C ARG A 8 -16.99 -7.18 5.28
N LYS A 9 -17.15 -8.46 5.63
CA LYS A 9 -16.51 -9.06 6.81
C LYS A 9 -14.99 -9.14 6.64
N GLN A 10 -14.53 -9.56 5.47
CA GLN A 10 -13.10 -9.60 5.14
C GLN A 10 -12.49 -8.21 5.06
N LEU A 11 -13.17 -7.22 4.46
CA LEU A 11 -12.71 -5.82 4.46
C LEU A 11 -12.44 -5.31 5.87
N LYS A 12 -13.39 -5.50 6.79
CA LYS A 12 -13.24 -5.11 8.20
C LYS A 12 -12.10 -5.86 8.90
N TYR A 13 -11.92 -7.13 8.57
CA TYR A 13 -10.84 -7.96 9.12
C TYR A 13 -9.48 -7.45 8.66
N PHE A 14 -9.29 -7.27 7.36
CA PHE A 14 -8.03 -6.75 6.81
C PHE A 14 -7.76 -5.31 7.22
N ALA A 15 -8.78 -4.46 7.35
CA ALA A 15 -8.60 -3.10 7.85
C ALA A 15 -8.11 -3.06 9.31
N ARG A 16 -8.56 -3.99 10.17
CA ARG A 16 -8.01 -4.15 11.54
C ARG A 16 -6.56 -4.59 11.50
N MET A 17 -6.25 -5.60 10.69
CA MET A 17 -4.88 -6.08 10.48
C MET A 17 -3.96 -4.96 10.01
N ALA A 18 -4.40 -4.17 9.03
CA ALA A 18 -3.66 -3.01 8.56
C ALA A 18 -3.41 -1.98 9.67
N ALA A 19 -4.43 -1.70 10.49
CA ALA A 19 -4.32 -0.76 11.60
C ALA A 19 -3.25 -1.17 12.63
N GLU A 20 -3.09 -2.46 12.87
CA GLU A 20 -2.02 -2.98 13.74
C GLU A 20 -0.66 -2.98 13.03
N SER A 21 -0.61 -3.35 11.75
CA SER A 21 0.63 -3.46 10.97
C SER A 21 1.26 -2.09 10.67
N TYR A 22 0.43 -1.07 10.42
CA TYR A 22 0.88 0.29 10.08
C TYR A 22 0.93 1.24 11.28
N VAL A 23 0.82 0.73 12.51
CA VAL A 23 0.82 1.56 13.71
C VAL A 23 2.07 2.44 13.84
N ASN A 24 3.22 1.94 13.38
CA ASN A 24 4.51 2.64 13.43
C ASN A 24 4.96 3.17 12.05
N ASP A 25 4.09 3.14 11.06
CA ASP A 25 4.37 3.71 9.74
C ASP A 25 4.70 5.21 9.86
N PRO A 26 5.74 5.71 9.15
CA PRO A 26 6.18 7.11 9.25
C PRO A 26 5.07 8.12 8.91
N VAL A 27 4.29 7.88 7.84
CA VAL A 27 3.21 8.78 7.41
C VAL A 27 2.10 8.82 8.45
N HIS A 28 1.65 7.66 8.91
CA HIS A 28 0.59 7.59 9.92
C HIS A 28 1.06 8.13 11.28
N SER A 29 2.33 7.96 11.62
CA SER A 29 2.95 8.53 12.83
C SER A 29 3.08 10.05 12.77
N TYR A 30 3.27 10.62 11.58
CA TYR A 30 3.22 12.06 11.35
C TYR A 30 1.79 12.60 11.55
N VAL A 31 0.77 11.90 11.02
CA VAL A 31 -0.63 12.33 11.12
C VAL A 31 -1.10 12.45 12.56
N THR A 32 -0.73 11.51 13.42
CA THR A 32 -1.05 11.58 14.86
C THR A 32 -0.05 10.81 15.73
N LYS A 33 0.39 11.45 16.81
CA LYS A 33 1.28 10.82 17.82
C LYS A 33 0.51 9.88 18.75
N ASN A 34 -0.80 10.04 18.90
CA ASN A 34 -1.62 9.15 19.73
C ASN A 34 -1.87 7.84 19.00
N GLU A 35 -1.30 6.75 19.52
CA GLU A 35 -1.37 5.41 18.91
C GLU A 35 -2.79 4.88 18.77
N ALA A 36 -3.61 4.97 19.83
CA ALA A 36 -4.99 4.47 19.78
C ALA A 36 -5.84 5.20 18.73
N LEU A 37 -5.60 6.51 18.60
CA LEU A 37 -6.27 7.33 17.58
C LEU A 37 -5.73 7.02 16.18
N ARG A 38 -4.42 6.74 16.06
CA ARG A 38 -3.79 6.32 14.80
C ARG A 38 -4.36 5.00 14.31
N LYS A 39 -4.49 3.99 15.17
CA LYS A 39 -5.13 2.71 14.84
C LYS A 39 -6.57 2.90 14.34
N LYS A 40 -7.37 3.72 15.02
CA LYS A 40 -8.73 4.04 14.56
C LYS A 40 -8.74 4.71 13.20
N PHE A 41 -7.85 5.68 12.99
CA PHE A 41 -7.74 6.38 11.72
C PHE A 41 -7.34 5.43 10.58
N VAL A 42 -6.27 4.65 10.77
CA VAL A 42 -5.80 3.68 9.76
C VAL A 42 -6.87 2.63 9.46
N TYR A 43 -7.60 2.15 10.48
CA TYR A 43 -8.69 1.21 10.27
C TYR A 43 -9.75 1.73 9.29
N HIS A 44 -10.24 2.96 9.50
CA HIS A 44 -11.27 3.53 8.64
C HIS A 44 -10.72 3.91 7.25
N PHE A 45 -9.51 4.44 7.19
CA PHE A 45 -8.82 4.72 5.93
C PHE A 45 -8.65 3.45 5.09
N MET A 46 -8.26 2.34 5.71
CA MET A 46 -8.06 1.06 5.02
C MET A 46 -9.36 0.38 4.60
N ILE A 47 -10.48 0.58 5.29
CA ILE A 47 -11.78 0.10 4.79
C ILE A 47 -12.07 0.69 3.41
N GLU A 48 -11.94 2.01 3.28
CA GLU A 48 -12.19 2.71 2.01
C GLU A 48 -11.17 2.27 0.95
N ARG A 49 -9.89 2.27 1.30
CA ARG A 49 -8.82 1.89 0.39
C ARG A 49 -8.99 0.47 -0.16
N LEU A 50 -9.27 -0.50 0.70
CA LEU A 50 -9.46 -1.90 0.29
C LEU A 50 -10.78 -2.12 -0.46
N ALA A 51 -11.83 -1.34 -0.15
CA ALA A 51 -13.09 -1.44 -0.88
C ALA A 51 -12.95 -0.93 -2.32
N THR A 52 -12.19 0.14 -2.55
CA THR A 52 -11.81 0.60 -3.89
C THR A 52 -10.93 -0.42 -4.58
N SER A 53 -9.89 -0.92 -3.93
CA SER A 53 -8.99 -1.94 -4.46
C SER A 53 -9.72 -3.22 -4.89
N ALA A 54 -10.76 -3.64 -4.16
CA ALA A 54 -11.54 -4.83 -4.50
C ALA A 54 -12.28 -4.69 -5.84
N ARG A 55 -12.50 -3.48 -6.32
CA ARG A 55 -13.17 -3.20 -7.61
C ARG A 55 -12.19 -3.02 -8.76
N GLU A 56 -11.03 -2.41 -8.51
CA GLU A 56 -10.16 -1.85 -9.53
C GLU A 56 -8.80 -2.53 -9.59
N ASP A 57 -8.29 -3.01 -8.46
CA ASP A 57 -6.92 -3.47 -8.32
C ASP A 57 -6.81 -5.02 -8.37
N ILE A 58 -5.56 -5.50 -8.45
CA ILE A 58 -5.23 -6.92 -8.35
C ILE A 58 -4.84 -7.23 -6.92
N ILE A 59 -5.51 -8.17 -6.31
CA ILE A 59 -5.34 -8.49 -4.89
C ILE A 59 -4.92 -9.95 -4.71
N TYR A 60 -3.85 -10.16 -3.97
CA TYR A 60 -3.40 -11.47 -3.48
C TYR A 60 -3.64 -11.56 -1.98
N ILE A 61 -4.32 -12.61 -1.56
CA ILE A 61 -4.65 -12.89 -0.16
C ILE A 61 -4.02 -14.22 0.23
N ASP A 62 -3.38 -14.27 1.40
CA ASP A 62 -2.89 -15.51 1.98
C ASP A 62 -4.04 -16.49 2.26
N GLU A 63 -3.81 -17.78 2.04
CA GLU A 63 -4.84 -18.84 2.16
C GLU A 63 -5.55 -18.86 3.51
N GLU A 64 -4.84 -18.51 4.58
CA GLU A 64 -5.39 -18.39 5.93
C GLU A 64 -5.77 -16.95 6.32
N ASN A 65 -5.82 -16.03 5.33
CA ASN A 65 -6.11 -14.60 5.52
C ASN A 65 -5.13 -13.87 6.48
N ARG A 66 -3.88 -14.32 6.58
CA ARG A 66 -2.85 -13.73 7.46
C ARG A 66 -2.16 -12.51 6.86
N GLY A 67 -2.34 -12.26 5.57
CA GLY A 67 -1.76 -11.14 4.85
C GLY A 67 -2.44 -10.87 3.52
N ILE A 68 -2.19 -9.69 2.99
CA ILE A 68 -2.73 -9.21 1.72
C ILE A 68 -1.67 -8.39 1.00
N CYS A 69 -1.62 -8.50 -0.32
CA CYS A 69 -0.83 -7.65 -1.20
C CYS A 69 -1.73 -7.13 -2.33
N VAL A 70 -1.77 -5.83 -2.49
CA VAL A 70 -2.55 -5.14 -3.53
C VAL A 70 -1.60 -4.55 -4.55
N TRP A 71 -1.88 -4.80 -5.82
CA TRP A 71 -1.20 -4.18 -6.95
C TRP A 71 -2.19 -3.30 -7.71
N ARG A 72 -1.88 -2.01 -7.79
CA ARG A 72 -2.66 -1.04 -8.55
C ARG A 72 -1.85 -0.48 -9.72
N GLU A 73 -2.52 -0.07 -10.76
CA GLU A 73 -1.88 0.68 -11.83
C GLU A 73 -1.39 2.03 -11.31
N ALA A 74 -0.13 2.39 -11.59
CA ALA A 74 0.51 3.58 -11.03
C ALA A 74 -0.19 4.88 -11.45
N HIS A 75 -0.63 4.95 -12.71
CA HIS A 75 -1.26 6.15 -13.28
C HIS A 75 -2.80 6.15 -13.19
N ASN A 76 -3.39 5.14 -12.54
CA ASN A 76 -4.82 5.16 -12.28
C ASN A 76 -5.12 6.20 -11.18
N GLU A 77 -5.66 7.35 -11.60
CA GLU A 77 -6.10 8.39 -10.68
C GLU A 77 -7.36 7.88 -9.96
N TYR A 78 -7.23 7.63 -8.64
CA TYR A 78 -8.42 7.45 -7.84
C TYR A 78 -9.25 8.71 -7.92
N ASP A 79 -10.46 8.59 -8.40
CA ASP A 79 -11.37 9.72 -8.45
C ASP A 79 -11.63 10.18 -7.00
N VAL A 80 -11.28 11.44 -6.72
CA VAL A 80 -11.54 12.08 -5.43
C VAL A 80 -13.04 12.01 -5.11
N ILE A 81 -13.89 11.95 -6.14
CA ILE A 81 -15.33 11.77 -6.02
C ILE A 81 -15.66 10.40 -5.44
N ASP A 82 -14.97 9.34 -5.85
CA ASP A 82 -15.14 7.98 -5.29
C ASP A 82 -14.80 7.96 -3.80
N PHE A 83 -13.77 8.68 -3.40
CA PHE A 83 -13.40 8.83 -1.99
C PHE A 83 -14.48 9.60 -1.19
N LEU A 84 -15.10 10.63 -1.77
CA LEU A 84 -16.15 11.45 -1.13
C LEU A 84 -17.52 10.76 -1.12
N MET A 85 -17.80 9.86 -2.05
CA MET A 85 -19.08 9.15 -2.16
C MET A 85 -19.20 7.94 -1.21
N TYR A 86 -18.14 7.59 -0.46
CA TYR A 86 -18.18 6.48 0.47
C TYR A 86 -18.95 6.80 1.76
N PRO A 87 -19.72 5.85 2.30
CA PRO A 87 -20.58 6.07 3.47
C PRO A 87 -19.84 6.41 4.77
N ASN A 88 -18.52 6.30 4.80
CA ASN A 88 -17.69 6.69 5.96
C ASN A 88 -17.17 8.12 5.90
N TRP A 89 -17.64 8.96 4.97
CA TRP A 89 -17.27 10.39 4.92
C TRP A 89 -17.51 11.13 6.24
N VAL A 90 -18.51 10.71 7.02
CA VAL A 90 -18.77 11.25 8.38
C VAL A 90 -17.56 11.05 9.30
N PHE A 91 -16.89 9.88 9.20
CA PHE A 91 -15.67 9.63 9.98
C PHE A 91 -14.52 10.51 9.50
N LEU A 92 -14.34 10.69 8.19
CA LEU A 92 -13.33 11.59 7.64
C LEU A 92 -13.57 13.04 8.07
N TRP A 93 -14.82 13.45 8.21
CA TRP A 93 -15.21 14.76 8.74
C TRP A 93 -14.82 14.93 10.22
N LEU A 94 -15.10 13.93 11.06
CA LEU A 94 -14.72 13.92 12.48
C LEU A 94 -13.18 14.00 12.68
N TYR A 95 -12.43 13.49 11.70
CA TYR A 95 -10.97 13.49 11.70
C TYR A 95 -10.39 14.40 10.61
N LEU A 96 -11.15 15.38 10.13
CA LEU A 96 -10.78 16.25 9.01
C LEU A 96 -9.34 16.79 9.07
N PRO A 97 -8.82 17.31 10.20
CA PRO A 97 -7.44 17.79 10.25
C PRO A 97 -6.41 16.70 9.99
N LYS A 98 -6.70 15.44 10.37
CA LYS A 98 -5.81 14.28 10.14
C LYS A 98 -5.92 13.79 8.71
N THR A 99 -7.11 13.74 8.17
CA THR A 99 -7.36 13.42 6.77
C THR A 99 -6.64 14.38 5.85
N VAL A 100 -6.77 15.70 6.10
CA VAL A 100 -6.03 16.73 5.35
C VAL A 100 -4.53 16.54 5.47
N LYS A 101 -3.98 16.28 6.67
CA LYS A 101 -2.55 16.00 6.85
C LYS A 101 -2.09 14.77 6.06
N THR A 102 -2.90 13.70 6.03
CA THR A 102 -2.59 12.50 5.26
C THR A 102 -2.58 12.81 3.76
N LEU A 103 -3.61 13.48 3.26
CA LEU A 103 -3.67 13.88 1.85
C LEU A 103 -2.50 14.80 1.47
N MET A 104 -2.13 15.75 2.34
CA MET A 104 -0.97 16.61 2.12
C MET A 104 0.35 15.82 2.12
N ALA A 105 0.52 14.81 2.97
CA ALA A 105 1.71 13.97 2.93
C ALA A 105 1.74 13.15 1.64
N TYR A 106 0.64 12.52 1.27
CA TYR A 106 0.57 11.76 0.02
C TYR A 106 0.59 12.62 -1.26
N SER A 107 0.31 13.93 -1.18
CA SER A 107 0.47 14.83 -2.34
C SER A 107 1.93 15.04 -2.76
N HIS A 108 2.89 14.63 -1.94
CA HIS A 108 4.31 14.59 -2.33
C HIS A 108 4.66 13.39 -3.21
N LEU A 109 3.78 12.39 -3.29
CA LEU A 109 4.02 11.22 -4.13
C LEU A 109 3.98 11.63 -5.61
N ASP A 110 5.04 11.27 -6.32
CA ASP A 110 5.21 11.60 -7.72
C ASP A 110 5.06 10.32 -8.58
N VAL A 111 3.83 10.01 -8.91
CA VAL A 111 3.53 8.83 -9.75
C VAL A 111 4.16 8.88 -11.14
N LYS A 112 4.55 10.09 -11.62
CA LYS A 112 5.23 10.26 -12.90
C LYS A 112 6.66 9.69 -12.92
N VAL A 113 7.20 9.34 -11.75
CA VAL A 113 8.46 8.60 -11.62
C VAL A 113 8.34 7.21 -12.25
N PHE A 114 7.15 6.61 -12.17
CA PHE A 114 6.90 5.29 -12.74
C PHE A 114 6.57 5.41 -14.23
N PRO A 115 7.17 4.57 -15.09
CA PRO A 115 6.80 4.50 -16.49
C PRO A 115 5.34 4.08 -16.70
N GLU A 116 4.79 4.33 -17.89
CA GLU A 116 3.50 3.76 -18.29
C GLU A 116 3.48 2.24 -18.18
N ASN A 117 2.29 1.66 -17.99
CA ASN A 117 2.08 0.22 -17.79
C ASN A 117 2.79 -0.34 -16.52
N THR A 118 2.98 0.49 -15.49
CA THR A 118 3.54 0.07 -14.21
C THR A 118 2.43 -0.25 -13.21
N TYR A 119 2.51 -1.43 -12.59
CA TYR A 119 1.74 -1.77 -11.40
C TYR A 119 2.58 -1.55 -10.15
N ILE A 120 2.03 -0.90 -9.14
CA ILE A 120 2.71 -0.63 -7.87
C ILE A 120 2.05 -1.36 -6.71
N ILE A 121 2.86 -1.81 -5.75
CA ILE A 121 2.36 -2.38 -4.50
C ILE A 121 1.75 -1.25 -3.65
N SER A 122 0.44 -1.36 -3.32
CA SER A 122 -0.25 -0.35 -2.50
C SER A 122 -1.63 -0.83 -2.01
N PRO A 123 -1.79 -1.37 -0.80
CA PRO A 123 -0.76 -1.70 0.20
C PRO A 123 -0.31 -3.17 0.20
N VAL A 124 0.71 -3.50 1.01
CA VAL A 124 1.00 -4.86 1.44
C VAL A 124 1.16 -4.92 2.96
N PHE A 125 0.51 -5.86 3.62
CA PHE A 125 0.66 -6.07 5.05
C PHE A 125 0.33 -7.50 5.48
N VAL A 126 0.90 -7.90 6.60
CA VAL A 126 0.74 -9.20 7.25
C VAL A 126 0.40 -8.96 8.72
N SER A 127 -0.46 -9.79 9.30
CA SER A 127 -0.80 -9.67 10.72
C SER A 127 0.47 -9.73 11.58
N PRO A 128 0.58 -8.90 12.65
CA PRO A 128 1.79 -8.82 13.45
C PRO A 128 2.29 -10.18 13.96
N GLU A 129 1.39 -11.08 14.33
CA GLU A 129 1.68 -12.43 14.86
C GLU A 129 2.30 -13.37 13.81
N HIS A 130 2.18 -13.01 12.52
CA HIS A 130 2.62 -13.82 11.38
C HIS A 130 3.71 -13.13 10.55
N GLN A 131 4.18 -11.97 10.97
CA GLN A 131 5.34 -11.31 10.35
C GLN A 131 6.61 -12.15 10.50
N GLY A 132 7.57 -11.95 9.62
CA GLY A 132 8.84 -12.72 9.60
C GLY A 132 8.71 -14.17 9.09
N LYS A 133 7.51 -14.65 8.73
CA LYS A 133 7.25 -16.02 8.25
C LYS A 133 7.19 -16.14 6.71
N GLY A 134 7.64 -15.13 5.97
CA GLY A 134 7.70 -15.16 4.51
C GLY A 134 6.37 -14.92 3.78
N ILE A 135 5.26 -14.62 4.48
CA ILE A 135 3.94 -14.44 3.87
C ILE A 135 3.94 -13.28 2.87
N ALA A 136 4.44 -12.10 3.25
CA ALA A 136 4.56 -10.96 2.34
C ALA A 136 5.40 -11.31 1.11
N THR A 137 6.52 -11.99 1.31
CA THR A 137 7.41 -12.48 0.23
C THR A 137 6.65 -13.36 -0.75
N LYS A 138 5.86 -14.35 -0.26
CA LYS A 138 5.05 -15.25 -1.10
C LYS A 138 4.04 -14.46 -1.94
N LEU A 139 3.31 -13.54 -1.32
CA LEU A 139 2.28 -12.75 -2.00
C LEU A 139 2.87 -11.79 -3.05
N ILE A 140 3.99 -11.15 -2.72
CA ILE A 140 4.69 -10.25 -3.65
C ILE A 140 5.25 -11.03 -4.84
N LYS A 141 5.94 -12.15 -4.59
CA LYS A 141 6.49 -13.00 -5.66
C LYS A 141 5.40 -13.56 -6.58
N GLN A 142 4.22 -13.89 -6.05
CA GLN A 142 3.08 -14.29 -6.87
C GLN A 142 2.65 -13.15 -7.81
N GLY A 143 2.54 -11.92 -7.27
CA GLY A 143 2.22 -10.74 -8.09
C GLY A 143 3.30 -10.44 -9.13
N ILE A 144 4.58 -10.53 -8.76
CA ILE A 144 5.70 -10.37 -9.69
C ILE A 144 5.53 -11.34 -10.86
N LYS A 145 5.43 -12.63 -10.58
CA LYS A 145 5.27 -13.67 -11.60
C LYS A 145 4.10 -13.42 -12.55
N ASP A 146 2.93 -13.13 -11.99
CA ASP A 146 1.69 -13.01 -12.77
C ASP A 146 1.64 -11.73 -13.61
N LEU A 147 2.28 -10.66 -13.13
CA LEU A 147 2.24 -9.35 -13.80
C LEU A 147 3.37 -9.20 -14.81
N THR A 148 4.59 -9.67 -14.52
CA THR A 148 5.69 -9.67 -15.50
C THR A 148 5.37 -10.57 -16.68
N ALA A 149 4.73 -11.72 -16.46
CA ALA A 149 4.25 -12.61 -17.54
C ALA A 149 3.25 -11.92 -18.49
N LYS A 150 2.62 -10.81 -18.08
CA LYS A 150 1.72 -9.98 -18.89
C LYS A 150 2.42 -8.77 -19.51
N GLY A 151 3.74 -8.62 -19.30
CA GLY A 151 4.52 -7.50 -19.81
C GLY A 151 4.38 -6.19 -19.00
N TYR A 152 3.82 -6.24 -17.80
CA TYR A 152 3.75 -5.06 -16.94
C TYR A 152 5.08 -4.80 -16.22
N LYS A 153 5.41 -3.52 -16.07
CA LYS A 153 6.47 -3.06 -15.17
C LYS A 153 5.94 -3.04 -13.74
N LEU A 154 6.85 -3.24 -12.77
CA LEU A 154 6.45 -3.32 -11.37
C LEU A 154 7.25 -2.32 -10.54
N GLY A 155 6.56 -1.69 -9.59
CA GLY A 155 7.18 -0.70 -8.72
C GLY A 155 6.55 -0.70 -7.33
N LEU A 156 7.07 0.17 -6.49
CA LEU A 156 6.53 0.45 -5.16
C LEU A 156 7.11 1.76 -4.61
N GLU A 157 6.49 2.24 -3.55
CA GLU A 157 6.99 3.32 -2.72
C GLU A 157 7.19 2.83 -1.28
N ALA A 158 8.29 3.21 -0.68
CA ALA A 158 8.61 2.85 0.71
C ALA A 158 9.07 4.07 1.50
N GLN A 159 8.48 4.29 2.69
CA GLN A 159 8.87 5.39 3.59
C GLN A 159 9.70 4.90 4.77
N ASN A 160 9.95 3.60 4.87
CA ASN A 160 10.78 3.01 5.91
C ASN A 160 12.03 2.37 5.27
N PRO A 161 13.25 2.78 5.65
CA PRO A 161 14.50 2.22 5.13
C PRO A 161 14.65 0.69 5.32
N ASP A 162 14.05 0.14 6.37
CA ASP A 162 14.09 -1.32 6.58
C ASP A 162 13.21 -2.06 5.56
N ASN A 163 12.12 -1.44 5.09
CA ASN A 163 11.31 -1.97 4.00
C ASN A 163 12.07 -1.91 2.66
N VAL A 164 12.90 -0.88 2.44
CA VAL A 164 13.76 -0.79 1.23
C VAL A 164 14.64 -2.03 1.14
N LYS A 165 15.37 -2.37 2.20
CA LYS A 165 16.21 -3.58 2.25
C LYS A 165 15.43 -4.88 2.02
N PHE A 166 14.17 -4.92 2.48
CA PHE A 166 13.30 -6.06 2.24
C PHE A 166 12.94 -6.19 0.76
N TYR A 167 12.59 -5.09 0.11
CA TYR A 167 12.23 -5.08 -1.31
C TYR A 167 13.44 -5.29 -2.23
N GLU A 168 14.62 -4.81 -1.86
CA GLU A 168 15.88 -5.10 -2.58
C GLU A 168 16.13 -6.60 -2.70
N LYS A 169 15.86 -7.38 -1.63
CA LYS A 169 15.97 -8.86 -1.67
C LYS A 169 14.93 -9.53 -2.58
N LEU A 170 13.95 -8.80 -3.04
CA LEU A 170 12.92 -9.27 -3.97
C LEU A 170 13.15 -8.79 -5.42
N GLY A 171 14.31 -8.14 -5.69
CA GLY A 171 14.67 -7.65 -7.02
C GLY A 171 14.23 -6.22 -7.31
N PHE A 172 13.74 -5.48 -6.31
CA PHE A 172 13.43 -4.05 -6.50
C PHE A 172 14.68 -3.21 -6.27
N LYS A 173 14.90 -2.19 -7.12
CA LYS A 173 15.99 -1.22 -6.98
C LYS A 173 15.45 0.18 -6.79
N VAL A 174 16.10 0.98 -5.96
CA VAL A 174 15.75 2.39 -5.76
C VAL A 174 16.08 3.16 -7.03
N ILE A 175 15.09 3.82 -7.61
CA ILE A 175 15.23 4.67 -8.80
C ILE A 175 15.19 6.15 -8.47
N LYS A 176 14.56 6.53 -7.35
CA LYS A 176 14.51 7.91 -6.85
C LYS A 176 14.33 7.90 -5.33
N HIS A 177 14.93 8.88 -4.67
CA HIS A 177 14.75 9.13 -3.23
C HIS A 177 14.41 10.60 -3.02
N ASP A 178 13.31 10.86 -2.34
CA ASP A 178 12.87 12.20 -1.94
C ASP A 178 12.82 12.30 -0.42
N HIS A 179 13.18 13.45 0.13
CA HIS A 179 13.01 13.77 1.54
C HIS A 179 11.94 14.86 1.71
N TRP A 180 10.82 14.50 2.33
CA TRP A 180 9.74 15.44 2.64
C TRP A 180 10.09 16.23 3.90
N LYS A 181 10.71 17.39 3.70
CA LYS A 181 11.32 18.19 4.79
C LYS A 181 10.35 18.56 5.90
N LYS A 182 9.09 18.91 5.57
CA LYS A 182 8.07 19.34 6.53
C LYS A 182 7.61 18.19 7.42
N GLU A 183 7.48 17.02 6.86
CA GLU A 183 7.04 15.80 7.52
C GLU A 183 8.20 15.06 8.19
N ASN A 184 9.42 15.32 7.74
CA ASN A 184 10.65 14.59 8.07
C ASN A 184 10.51 13.10 7.72
N ILE A 185 10.10 12.85 6.49
CA ILE A 185 9.86 11.50 5.95
C ILE A 185 10.69 11.32 4.68
N ASP A 186 11.41 10.20 4.60
CA ASP A 186 12.05 9.74 3.40
C ASP A 186 11.07 8.92 2.55
N ASN A 187 11.08 9.12 1.24
CA ASN A 187 10.29 8.34 0.30
C ASN A 187 11.20 7.77 -0.80
N TYR A 188 11.18 6.46 -0.92
CA TYR A 188 11.97 5.71 -1.90
C TYR A 188 11.04 5.15 -2.97
N TYR A 189 11.27 5.53 -4.22
CA TYR A 189 10.61 4.93 -5.38
C TYR A 189 11.47 3.78 -5.87
N MET A 190 10.88 2.62 -6.01
CA MET A 190 11.60 1.42 -6.39
C MET A 190 10.93 0.74 -7.59
N MET A 191 11.75 0.22 -8.50
CA MET A 191 11.31 -0.59 -9.64
C MET A 191 11.88 -1.99 -9.52
N TYR A 192 11.07 -2.96 -9.91
CA TYR A 192 11.51 -4.34 -10.06
C TYR A 192 12.36 -4.46 -11.33
N GLU A 193 13.51 -5.06 -11.21
CA GLU A 193 14.36 -5.49 -12.31
C GLU A 193 14.50 -7.00 -12.24
N GLU A 194 14.16 -7.67 -13.32
CA GLU A 194 14.42 -9.09 -13.45
C GLU A 194 15.94 -9.27 -13.54
N ASP A 195 16.50 -10.10 -12.64
CA ASP A 195 17.93 -10.44 -12.78
C ASP A 195 18.09 -11.12 -14.13
N GLU A 196 18.90 -10.53 -15.03
CA GLU A 196 19.32 -11.22 -16.23
C GLU A 196 20.03 -12.51 -15.77
N GLU A 197 19.34 -13.65 -15.88
CA GLU A 197 20.01 -14.93 -15.71
C GLU A 197 21.16 -14.95 -16.73
N ASN A 198 22.39 -14.92 -16.23
CA ASN A 198 23.56 -15.15 -17.03
C ASN A 198 23.45 -16.59 -17.58
N ASP A 199 22.97 -16.68 -18.84
CA ASP A 199 23.10 -17.90 -19.65
C ASP A 199 24.59 -18.27 -19.88
#